data_cf5fb8dcee04783cf1e5e28ebc060cb3
#
_entry.id   cf5fb8dcee04783cf1e5e28ebc060cb3
#
_cell.length_a   1.000
_cell.length_b   1.000
_cell.length_c   1.000
_cell.angle_alpha   90.00
_cell.angle_beta   90.00
_cell.angle_gamma   90.00
#
_symmetry.space_group_name_H-M   'P 1'
#
loop_
_entity.id
_entity.type
_entity.pdbx_description
1 polymer ?
#
loop_
_entity_poly.entity_id
_entity_poly.type
_entity_poly.pdbx_seq_one_letter_code
_entity_poly.pdbx_strand_id
1 'polypeptide(L)'
;MVHALAAETDETAQAADIVERFLVASMVPDPQTAARYISDELKITFTGGRKYRHPRETAAFNAKRYKWVKKKMERTDIVPAKGETIVYNLGTLYGEWPDGTPFDGNRYVDRFVVRGGKIVQIDVWNDSAERLIAKQVIEA
;
A
#
# COMPACT_ATOMS: atom_id res chain seq x y z
N MET A 1 -4.64 -13.09 6.33
CA MET A 1 -5.42 -11.91 5.89
C MET A 1 -6.86 -12.29 5.64
N VAL A 2 -7.80 -11.47 6.09
CA VAL A 2 -9.23 -11.70 5.91
C VAL A 2 -9.70 -11.00 4.64
N HIS A 3 -10.50 -11.71 3.82
CA HIS A 3 -11.14 -11.17 2.62
C HIS A 3 -12.63 -10.98 2.87
N ALA A 4 -13.16 -9.82 2.52
CA ALA A 4 -14.58 -9.52 2.58
C ALA A 4 -15.06 -9.16 1.17
N LEU A 5 -15.96 -9.97 0.61
CA LEU A 5 -16.48 -9.84 -0.75
C LEU A 5 -17.99 -9.53 -0.70
N ALA A 6 -18.43 -8.56 -1.51
CA ALA A 6 -19.85 -8.34 -1.75
C ALA A 6 -20.42 -9.49 -2.60
N ALA A 7 -19.64 -9.93 -3.60
CA ALA A 7 -19.92 -11.11 -4.42
C ALA A 7 -18.59 -11.61 -4.97
N GLU A 8 -18.36 -12.91 -4.89
CA GLU A 8 -17.15 -13.50 -5.45
C GLU A 8 -17.33 -13.79 -6.93
N THR A 9 -16.43 -13.25 -7.76
CA THR A 9 -16.36 -13.53 -9.20
C THR A 9 -14.88 -13.77 -9.53
N ASP A 10 -14.62 -14.33 -10.74
CA ASP A 10 -13.25 -14.51 -11.21
C ASP A 10 -12.49 -13.19 -11.26
N GLU A 11 -13.16 -12.10 -11.65
CA GLU A 11 -12.55 -10.77 -11.71
C GLU A 11 -12.18 -10.23 -10.32
N THR A 12 -13.04 -10.40 -9.32
CA THR A 12 -12.79 -9.95 -7.96
C THR A 12 -11.69 -10.77 -7.30
N ALA A 13 -11.68 -12.09 -7.50
CA ALA A 13 -10.63 -12.96 -7.00
C ALA A 13 -9.28 -12.64 -7.65
N GLN A 14 -9.27 -12.39 -8.96
CA GLN A 14 -8.08 -11.99 -9.69
C GLN A 14 -7.54 -10.64 -9.20
N ALA A 15 -8.43 -9.66 -8.99
CA ALA A 15 -8.05 -8.34 -8.50
C ALA A 15 -7.40 -8.43 -7.11
N ALA A 16 -7.97 -9.22 -6.21
CA ALA A 16 -7.40 -9.45 -4.88
C ALA A 16 -6.00 -10.06 -4.96
N ASP A 17 -5.81 -11.06 -5.82
CA ASP A 17 -4.52 -11.71 -6.02
C ASP A 17 -3.47 -10.73 -6.58
N ILE A 18 -3.85 -9.93 -7.57
CA ILE A 18 -2.97 -8.90 -8.14
C ILE A 18 -2.50 -7.92 -7.07
N VAL A 19 -3.41 -7.42 -6.25
CA VAL A 19 -3.10 -6.48 -5.19
C VAL A 19 -2.20 -7.11 -4.14
N GLU A 20 -2.47 -8.34 -3.74
CA GLU A 20 -1.64 -9.05 -2.76
C GLU A 20 -0.22 -9.25 -3.27
N ARG A 21 -0.05 -9.67 -4.52
CA ARG A 21 1.26 -9.85 -5.16
C ARG A 21 2.01 -8.52 -5.26
N PHE A 22 1.30 -7.44 -5.63
CA PHE A 22 1.88 -6.11 -5.65
C PHE A 22 2.39 -5.69 -4.28
N LEU A 23 1.59 -5.91 -3.22
CA LEU A 23 1.96 -5.55 -1.85
C LEU A 23 3.16 -6.36 -1.35
N VAL A 24 3.19 -7.65 -1.62
CA VAL A 24 4.32 -8.51 -1.24
C VAL A 24 5.61 -8.02 -1.90
N ALA A 25 5.58 -7.72 -3.20
CA ALA A 25 6.73 -7.18 -3.91
C ALA A 25 7.15 -5.82 -3.35
N SER A 26 6.20 -4.97 -3.00
CA SER A 26 6.46 -3.63 -2.45
C SER A 26 7.12 -3.68 -1.07
N MET A 27 6.87 -4.74 -0.29
CA MET A 27 7.46 -4.90 1.04
C MET A 27 8.91 -5.36 1.03
N VAL A 28 9.39 -5.96 -0.07
CA VAL A 28 10.78 -6.45 -0.18
C VAL A 28 11.78 -5.31 0.06
N PRO A 29 11.76 -4.07 -0.50
CA PRO A 29 11.01 -3.60 -1.67
C PRO A 29 11.65 -4.05 -3.00
N ASP A 30 10.79 -4.48 -3.90
CA ASP A 30 11.16 -4.87 -5.26
C ASP A 30 10.25 -4.14 -6.25
N PRO A 31 10.55 -2.86 -6.57
CA PRO A 31 9.71 -2.07 -7.47
C PRO A 31 9.58 -2.66 -8.87
N GLN A 32 10.61 -3.36 -9.34
CA GLN A 32 10.59 -3.96 -10.67
C GLN A 32 9.56 -5.08 -10.75
N THR A 33 9.49 -5.94 -9.74
CA THR A 33 8.47 -6.99 -9.67
C THR A 33 7.09 -6.37 -9.43
N ALA A 34 6.98 -5.37 -8.55
CA ALA A 34 5.72 -4.67 -8.31
C ALA A 34 5.17 -4.05 -9.61
N ALA A 35 6.03 -3.55 -10.48
CA ALA A 35 5.64 -2.93 -11.74
C ALA A 35 4.96 -3.90 -12.72
N ARG A 36 5.06 -5.20 -12.50
CA ARG A 36 4.35 -6.20 -13.34
C ARG A 36 2.84 -6.11 -13.20
N TYR A 37 2.36 -5.54 -12.13
CA TYR A 37 0.94 -5.51 -11.77
C TYR A 37 0.26 -4.17 -12.04
N ILE A 38 1.00 -3.17 -12.53
CA ILE A 38 0.49 -1.81 -12.74
C ILE A 38 0.28 -1.49 -14.22
N SER A 39 -0.69 -0.61 -14.47
CA SER A 39 -0.90 -0.01 -15.79
C SER A 39 0.14 1.08 -16.04
N ASP A 40 0.44 1.33 -17.34
CA ASP A 40 1.27 2.46 -17.75
C ASP A 40 0.66 3.82 -17.37
N GLU A 41 -0.65 3.84 -17.10
CA GLU A 41 -1.40 5.04 -16.71
C GLU A 41 -1.62 5.15 -15.21
N LEU A 42 -0.89 4.36 -14.41
CA LEU A 42 -1.03 4.35 -12.95
C LEU A 42 -0.93 5.76 -12.36
N LYS A 43 -1.87 6.06 -11.47
CA LYS A 43 -1.85 7.27 -10.63
C LYS A 43 -1.79 6.84 -9.18
N ILE A 44 -0.78 7.33 -8.46
CA ILE A 44 -0.61 7.07 -7.04
C ILE A 44 -0.80 8.38 -6.29
N THR A 45 -1.74 8.39 -5.33
CA THR A 45 -1.78 9.42 -4.30
C THR A 45 -1.28 8.80 -3.01
N PHE A 46 -0.04 9.12 -2.68
CA PHE A 46 0.64 8.53 -1.54
C PHE A 46 0.34 9.30 -0.25
N THR A 47 0.83 8.78 0.86
CA THR A 47 0.61 9.40 2.16
C THR A 47 0.94 10.90 2.13
N GLY A 48 0.11 11.73 2.77
CA GLY A 48 0.25 13.17 2.75
C GLY A 48 -0.17 13.84 1.44
N GLY A 49 -0.81 13.10 0.52
CA GLY A 49 -1.27 13.65 -0.77
C GLY A 49 -0.21 13.73 -1.85
N ARG A 50 0.94 13.09 -1.67
CA ARG A 50 2.03 13.09 -2.65
C ARG A 50 1.62 12.33 -3.90
N LYS A 51 1.94 12.88 -5.07
CA LYS A 51 1.59 12.27 -6.37
C LYS A 51 2.78 11.58 -6.99
N TYR A 52 2.59 10.30 -7.32
CA TYR A 52 3.59 9.48 -7.99
C TYR A 52 2.96 8.67 -9.11
N ARG A 53 3.79 8.04 -9.93
CA ARG A 53 3.35 7.26 -11.09
C ARG A 53 3.95 5.86 -11.14
N HIS A 54 4.91 5.55 -10.26
CA HIS A 54 5.61 4.27 -10.33
C HIS A 54 6.06 3.81 -8.93
N PRO A 55 6.05 2.49 -8.64
CA PRO A 55 6.50 1.94 -7.35
C PRO A 55 7.93 2.32 -6.96
N ARG A 56 8.82 2.59 -7.92
CA ARG A 56 10.18 3.04 -7.61
C ARG A 56 10.19 4.38 -6.89
N GLU A 57 9.21 5.23 -7.17
CA GLU A 57 9.10 6.55 -6.54
C GLU A 57 8.63 6.41 -5.09
N THR A 58 7.64 5.57 -4.83
CA THR A 58 7.16 5.32 -3.46
C THR A 58 8.20 4.57 -2.64
N ALA A 59 8.94 3.65 -3.26
CA ALA A 59 10.06 2.97 -2.61
C ALA A 59 11.18 3.96 -2.21
N ALA A 60 11.49 4.92 -3.08
CA ALA A 60 12.48 5.96 -2.78
C ALA A 60 12.02 6.86 -1.64
N PHE A 61 10.74 7.21 -1.60
CA PHE A 61 10.18 7.96 -0.48
C PHE A 61 10.30 7.17 0.84
N ASN A 62 9.91 5.91 0.83
CA ASN A 62 9.97 5.05 2.00
C ASN A 62 11.41 4.85 2.50
N ALA A 63 12.38 4.77 1.60
CA ALA A 63 13.79 4.62 1.97
C ALA A 63 14.33 5.83 2.76
N LYS A 64 13.69 7.00 2.62
CA LYS A 64 14.04 8.20 3.38
C LYS A 64 13.27 8.29 4.70
N ARG A 65 12.06 7.77 4.75
CA ARG A 65 11.19 7.84 5.94
C ARG A 65 11.51 6.76 6.95
N TYR A 66 11.88 5.57 6.46
CA TYR A 66 12.11 4.39 7.28
C TYR A 66 13.50 3.81 6.99
N LYS A 67 14.10 3.18 7.98
CA LYS A 67 15.22 2.28 7.73
C LYS A 67 14.73 1.05 6.97
N TRP A 68 13.60 0.52 7.40
CA TRP A 68 12.79 -0.46 6.68
C TRP A 68 11.36 -0.43 7.21
N VAL A 69 10.42 -0.87 6.39
CA VAL A 69 9.00 -0.91 6.75
C VAL A 69 8.34 -2.12 6.09
N LYS A 70 7.47 -2.78 6.85
CA LYS A 70 6.65 -3.88 6.36
C LYS A 70 5.21 -3.71 6.84
N LYS A 71 4.30 -4.43 6.20
CA LYS A 71 2.88 -4.38 6.51
C LYS A 71 2.47 -5.67 7.21
N LYS A 72 1.71 -5.51 8.30
CA LYS A 72 0.91 -6.59 8.85
C LYS A 72 -0.47 -6.45 8.23
N MET A 73 -0.72 -7.20 7.19
CA MET A 73 -1.98 -7.15 6.43
C MET A 73 -3.07 -7.87 7.21
N GLU A 74 -4.07 -7.15 7.67
CA GLU A 74 -5.11 -7.69 8.54
C GLU A 74 -6.40 -7.96 7.80
N ARG A 75 -6.72 -7.13 6.79
CA ARG A 75 -8.00 -7.23 6.09
C ARG A 75 -7.90 -6.76 4.65
N THR A 76 -8.60 -7.45 3.76
CA THR A 76 -8.83 -7.03 2.38
C THR A 76 -10.33 -6.99 2.13
N ASP A 77 -10.84 -5.83 1.74
CA ASP A 77 -12.23 -5.64 1.32
C ASP A 77 -12.25 -5.42 -0.19
N ILE A 78 -13.15 -6.11 -0.87
CA ILE A 78 -13.20 -6.11 -2.33
C ILE A 78 -14.58 -5.64 -2.76
N VAL A 79 -14.61 -4.60 -3.60
CA VAL A 79 -15.85 -3.97 -4.03
C VAL A 79 -15.94 -4.06 -5.56
N PRO A 80 -16.83 -4.89 -6.11
CA PRO A 80 -17.07 -4.91 -7.55
C PRO A 80 -17.70 -3.58 -7.98
N ALA A 81 -17.21 -3.03 -9.07
CA ALA A 81 -17.76 -1.83 -9.69
C ALA A 81 -17.87 -2.05 -11.20
N LYS A 82 -18.58 -1.16 -11.89
CA LYS A 82 -18.76 -1.30 -13.33
C LYS A 82 -17.42 -1.10 -14.05
N GLY A 83 -16.94 -2.15 -14.71
CA GLY A 83 -15.70 -2.11 -15.48
C GLY A 83 -14.42 -2.12 -14.66
N GLU A 84 -14.52 -2.28 -13.34
CA GLU A 84 -13.34 -2.28 -12.46
C GLU A 84 -13.62 -2.98 -11.14
N THR A 85 -12.58 -3.28 -10.39
CA THR A 85 -12.69 -3.81 -9.03
C THR A 85 -11.90 -2.92 -8.10
N ILE A 86 -12.51 -2.51 -6.99
CA ILE A 86 -11.84 -1.71 -5.97
C ILE A 86 -11.42 -2.64 -4.84
N VAL A 87 -10.17 -2.55 -4.43
CA VAL A 87 -9.60 -3.39 -3.36
C VAL A 87 -9.04 -2.49 -2.29
N TYR A 88 -9.54 -2.65 -1.06
CA TYR A 88 -8.97 -2.00 0.12
C TYR A 88 -8.14 -3.01 0.88
N ASN A 89 -6.90 -2.68 1.18
CA ASN A 89 -6.06 -3.47 2.07
C ASN A 89 -5.71 -2.61 3.27
N LEU A 90 -5.92 -3.13 4.46
CA LEU A 90 -5.68 -2.39 5.69
C LEU A 90 -5.06 -3.27 6.76
N GLY A 91 -4.38 -2.61 7.68
CA GLY A 91 -3.68 -3.24 8.77
C GLY A 91 -2.75 -2.24 9.46
N THR A 92 -1.58 -2.71 9.84
CA THR A 92 -0.59 -1.88 10.51
C THR A 92 0.79 -2.01 9.86
N LEU A 93 1.60 -0.97 10.03
CA LEU A 93 2.99 -0.94 9.61
C LEU A 93 3.88 -1.22 10.82
N TYR A 94 4.99 -1.90 10.58
CA TYR A 94 6.04 -2.11 11.56
C TYR A 94 7.41 -2.02 10.88
N GLY A 95 8.42 -1.70 11.64
CA GLY A 95 9.76 -1.56 11.10
C GLY A 95 10.68 -0.78 12.02
N GLU A 96 11.59 -0.04 11.41
CA GLU A 96 12.53 0.83 12.12
C GLU A 96 12.58 2.20 11.44
N TRP A 97 12.60 3.24 12.27
CA TRP A 97 12.86 4.61 11.81
C TRP A 97 14.31 4.73 11.33
N PRO A 98 14.67 5.82 10.65
CA PRO A 98 16.04 5.98 10.14
C PRO A 98 17.14 5.88 11.20
N ASP A 99 16.84 6.22 12.45
CA ASP A 99 17.80 6.12 13.56
C ASP A 99 17.88 4.70 14.16
N GLY A 100 17.11 3.74 13.61
CA GLY A 100 17.08 2.36 14.09
C GLY A 100 16.07 2.10 15.20
N THR A 101 15.34 3.12 15.68
CA THR A 101 14.30 2.92 16.69
C THR A 101 13.14 2.10 16.09
N PRO A 102 12.74 0.99 16.73
CA PRO A 102 11.63 0.19 16.21
C PRO A 102 10.29 0.90 16.38
N PHE A 103 9.37 0.60 15.46
CA PHE A 103 7.97 1.05 15.56
C PHE A 103 7.03 -0.07 15.15
N ASP A 104 5.80 0.03 15.62
CA ASP A 104 4.74 -0.94 15.35
C ASP A 104 3.39 -0.24 15.54
N GLY A 105 2.35 -0.77 14.88
CA GLY A 105 1.00 -0.32 15.10
C GLY A 105 0.57 0.93 14.33
N ASN A 106 1.38 1.45 13.43
CA ASN A 106 0.98 2.55 12.54
C ASN A 106 -0.12 2.03 11.61
N ARG A 107 -1.33 2.56 11.73
CA ARG A 107 -2.44 2.11 10.88
C ARG A 107 -2.21 2.53 9.44
N TYR A 108 -2.64 1.69 8.51
CA TYR A 108 -2.67 2.07 7.09
C TYR A 108 -3.96 1.60 6.43
N VAL A 109 -4.35 2.32 5.40
CA VAL A 109 -5.36 1.92 4.42
C VAL A 109 -4.81 2.22 3.05
N ASP A 110 -4.74 1.19 2.21
CA ASP A 110 -4.37 1.32 0.80
C ASP A 110 -5.59 0.95 -0.05
N ARG A 111 -5.95 1.82 -0.96
CA ARG A 111 -7.07 1.62 -1.88
C ARG A 111 -6.52 1.44 -3.30
N PHE A 112 -6.93 0.37 -3.96
CA PHE A 112 -6.51 0.03 -5.31
C PHE A 112 -7.70 -0.01 -6.24
N VAL A 113 -7.54 0.51 -7.45
CA VAL A 113 -8.50 0.29 -8.54
C VAL A 113 -7.81 -0.61 -9.56
N VAL A 114 -8.43 -1.77 -9.83
CA VAL A 114 -7.94 -2.76 -10.79
C VAL A 114 -8.87 -2.76 -12.00
N ARG A 115 -8.32 -2.57 -13.18
CA ARG A 115 -9.06 -2.55 -14.43
C ARG A 115 -8.25 -3.28 -15.49
N GLY A 116 -8.90 -4.20 -16.23
CA GLY A 116 -8.22 -4.96 -17.26
C GLY A 116 -7.03 -5.77 -16.75
N GLY A 117 -7.10 -6.29 -15.52
CA GLY A 117 -6.03 -7.09 -14.93
C GLY A 117 -4.81 -6.30 -14.46
N LYS A 118 -4.91 -4.96 -14.38
CA LYS A 118 -3.81 -4.09 -13.94
C LYS A 118 -4.30 -3.07 -12.93
N ILE A 119 -3.42 -2.67 -12.01
CA ILE A 119 -3.69 -1.61 -11.06
C ILE A 119 -3.55 -0.27 -11.79
N VAL A 120 -4.62 0.53 -11.79
CA VAL A 120 -4.67 1.83 -12.47
C VAL A 120 -4.65 3.00 -11.50
N GLN A 121 -4.94 2.77 -10.23
CA GLN A 121 -4.95 3.81 -9.21
C GLN A 121 -4.62 3.21 -7.85
N ILE A 122 -3.82 3.94 -7.08
CA ILE A 122 -3.49 3.59 -5.70
C ILE A 122 -3.63 4.85 -4.85
N ASP A 123 -4.36 4.74 -3.75
CA ASP A 123 -4.48 5.81 -2.75
C ASP A 123 -4.03 5.25 -1.40
N VAL A 124 -3.15 5.97 -0.71
CA VAL A 124 -2.49 5.49 0.51
C VAL A 124 -2.66 6.48 1.64
N TRP A 125 -3.12 5.98 2.78
CA TRP A 125 -3.23 6.71 4.04
C TRP A 125 -2.55 5.91 5.15
N ASN A 126 -1.75 6.57 5.98
CA ASN A 126 -1.21 5.92 7.16
C ASN A 126 -0.83 6.92 8.25
N ASP A 127 -0.59 6.39 9.45
CA ASP A 127 -0.30 7.17 10.66
C ASP A 127 1.18 7.52 10.82
N SER A 128 2.05 7.19 9.86
CA SER A 128 3.51 7.33 10.08
C SER A 128 3.96 8.77 10.33
N ALA A 129 3.39 9.74 9.62
CA ALA A 129 3.73 11.15 9.84
C ALA A 129 3.35 11.60 11.26
N GLU A 130 2.18 11.19 11.75
CA GLU A 130 1.72 11.47 13.11
C GLU A 130 2.69 10.90 14.15
N ARG A 131 3.15 9.67 13.94
CA ARG A 131 4.09 8.99 14.82
C ARG A 131 5.45 9.68 14.84
N LEU A 132 5.95 10.11 13.67
CA LEU A 132 7.21 10.83 13.56
C LEU A 132 7.16 12.19 14.25
N ILE A 133 6.06 12.92 14.10
CA ILE A 133 5.86 14.20 14.76
C ILE A 133 5.85 14.02 16.28
N ALA A 134 5.14 13.02 16.77
CA ALA A 134 5.08 12.72 18.20
C ALA A 134 6.48 12.36 18.74
N LYS A 135 7.26 11.57 17.99
CA LYS A 135 8.63 11.20 18.36
C LYS A 135 9.53 12.45 18.45
N GLN A 136 9.43 13.36 17.50
CA GLN A 136 10.23 14.60 17.49
C GLN A 136 9.90 15.50 18.68
N VAL A 137 8.63 15.61 19.04
CA VAL A 137 8.19 16.39 20.21
C VAL A 137 8.77 15.82 21.50
N ILE A 138 8.77 14.49 21.66
CA ILE A 138 9.31 13.84 22.84
C ILE A 138 10.83 14.01 22.94
N GLU A 139 11.54 13.95 21.81
CA GLU A 139 13.00 14.05 21.74
C GLU A 139 13.52 15.50 21.78
N ALA A 140 12.65 16.45 21.52
CA ALA A 140 12.99 17.87 21.61
C ALA A 140 13.05 18.30 23.08
#